data_47c5e9f08161417d16d4532b268bdf64
#
_entry.id   47c5e9f08161417d16d4532b268bdf64
#
_cell.length_a   1.000
_cell.length_b   1.000
_cell.length_c   1.000
_cell.angle_alpha   90.00
_cell.angle_beta   90.00
_cell.angle_gamma   90.00
#
_symmetry.space_group_name_H-M   'P 1'
#
loop_
_entity.id
_entity.type
_entity.pdbx_description
1 polymer ?
#
loop_
_entity_poly.entity_id
_entity_poly.type
_entity_poly.pdbx_seq_one_letter_code
_entity_poly.pdbx_strand_id
1 'polypeptide(L)'
;MLDQFRILEPHPNILAFYDGRVPGYRFAQEDNWVDDGALSLGIASYAIVDGAEALVYDTHVSLAHATAIREALSARGVSKFTVVLSHWHLDHIAGNEVFSDCEIIACAKTAGHLARHRNAIETGIDDGPPA
;
A
#
# COMPACT_ATOMS: atom_id res chain seq x y z
N MET A 1 14.83 0.14 2.61
CA MET A 1 13.52 -0.39 2.19
C MET A 1 12.89 0.40 1.05
N LEU A 2 13.09 1.72 0.99
CA LEU A 2 12.49 2.56 -0.04
C LEU A 2 13.43 2.91 -1.21
N ASP A 3 14.56 2.26 -1.33
CA ASP A 3 15.60 2.62 -2.31
C ASP A 3 15.13 2.51 -3.76
N GLN A 4 14.17 1.61 -4.02
CA GLN A 4 13.61 1.37 -5.34
C GLN A 4 12.16 1.85 -5.47
N PHE A 5 11.66 2.53 -4.44
CA PHE A 5 10.33 3.11 -4.46
C PHE A 5 10.28 4.30 -5.40
N ARG A 6 9.33 4.30 -6.31
CA ARG A 6 9.20 5.30 -7.36
C ARG A 6 7.82 5.93 -7.32
N ILE A 7 7.78 7.23 -7.52
CA ILE A 7 6.53 7.98 -7.64
C ILE A 7 6.42 8.46 -9.07
N LEU A 8 5.40 7.98 -9.78
CA LEU A 8 5.16 8.29 -11.18
C LEU A 8 3.85 9.07 -11.30
N GLU A 9 3.76 9.90 -12.32
CA GLU A 9 2.51 10.63 -12.63
C GLU A 9 2.09 10.28 -14.06
N PRO A 10 1.44 9.11 -14.27
CA PRO A 10 1.09 8.64 -15.62
C PRO A 10 0.06 9.53 -16.31
N HIS A 11 -0.69 10.31 -15.56
CA HIS A 11 -1.62 11.30 -16.05
C HIS A 11 -1.68 12.46 -15.03
N PRO A 12 -1.96 13.70 -15.45
CA PRO A 12 -2.08 14.80 -14.49
C PRO A 12 -3.02 14.45 -13.33
N ASN A 13 -2.55 14.65 -12.10
CA ASN A 13 -3.25 14.37 -10.85
C ASN A 13 -3.55 12.89 -10.57
N ILE A 14 -2.96 11.97 -11.33
CA ILE A 14 -2.98 10.54 -11.04
C ILE A 14 -1.56 10.10 -10.76
N LEU A 15 -1.30 9.69 -9.52
CA LEU A 15 0.02 9.24 -9.09
C LEU A 15 0.04 7.72 -8.96
N ALA A 16 1.16 7.12 -9.34
CA ALA A 16 1.44 5.71 -9.12
C ALA A 16 2.65 5.60 -8.19
N PHE A 17 2.48 4.83 -7.12
CA PHE A 17 3.54 4.56 -6.14
C PHE A 17 3.97 3.12 -6.35
N TYR A 18 5.14 2.93 -6.95
CA TYR A 18 5.57 1.63 -7.46
C TYR A 18 6.87 1.18 -6.81
N ASP A 19 6.93 -0.07 -6.41
CA ASP A 19 8.15 -0.72 -5.94
C ASP A 19 8.24 -2.13 -6.51
N GLY A 20 9.49 -2.62 -6.64
CA GLY A 20 9.75 -3.97 -7.12
C GLY A 20 10.22 -4.04 -8.55
N ARG A 21 10.37 -5.27 -9.03
CA ARG A 21 10.86 -5.60 -10.37
C ARG A 21 12.25 -5.04 -10.68
N VAL A 22 13.10 -4.97 -9.66
CA VAL A 22 14.50 -4.58 -9.84
C VAL A 22 15.37 -5.83 -9.73
N PRO A 23 15.94 -6.32 -10.84
CA PRO A 23 16.76 -7.54 -10.80
C PRO A 23 17.91 -7.44 -9.80
N GLY A 24 18.06 -8.47 -8.97
CA GLY A 24 19.15 -8.55 -7.99
C GLY A 24 18.97 -7.72 -6.73
N TYR A 25 17.92 -6.89 -6.67
CA TYR A 25 17.65 -6.12 -5.46
C TYR A 25 16.86 -6.95 -4.44
N ARG A 26 17.34 -6.91 -3.19
CA ARG A 26 16.63 -7.44 -2.03
C ARG A 26 16.84 -6.48 -0.85
N PHE A 27 15.81 -6.28 -0.04
CA PHE A 27 15.95 -5.49 1.17
C PHE A 27 16.38 -6.32 2.38
N ALA A 28 16.22 -7.64 2.32
CA ALA A 28 16.65 -8.57 3.37
C ALA A 28 17.36 -9.76 2.76
N GLN A 29 18.29 -10.35 3.52
CA GLN A 29 19.07 -11.51 3.06
C GLN A 29 18.30 -12.82 3.17
N GLU A 30 17.50 -12.95 4.24
CA GLU A 30 16.69 -14.13 4.45
C GLU A 30 15.51 -14.18 3.49
N ASP A 31 15.05 -15.39 3.19
CA ASP A 31 13.85 -15.57 2.38
C ASP A 31 12.65 -14.96 3.08
N ASN A 32 11.88 -14.18 2.33
CA ASN A 32 10.71 -13.51 2.86
C ASN A 32 9.70 -13.25 1.75
N TRP A 33 8.43 -13.18 2.11
CA TRP A 33 7.35 -13.03 1.15
C TRP A 33 7.39 -11.69 0.41
N VAL A 34 7.96 -10.66 1.01
CA VAL A 34 8.04 -9.34 0.39
C VAL A 34 8.98 -9.37 -0.81
N ASP A 35 10.22 -9.83 -0.62
CA ASP A 35 11.19 -9.94 -1.70
C ASP A 35 10.82 -11.01 -2.72
N ASP A 36 10.45 -12.20 -2.23
CA ASP A 36 10.30 -13.38 -3.07
C ASP A 36 8.91 -13.51 -3.68
N GLY A 37 7.93 -12.79 -3.14
CA GLY A 37 6.56 -12.74 -3.66
C GLY A 37 6.19 -11.37 -4.18
N ALA A 38 5.92 -10.45 -3.27
CA ALA A 38 5.34 -9.15 -3.61
C ALA A 38 6.25 -8.29 -4.50
N LEU A 39 7.50 -8.04 -4.09
CA LEU A 39 8.40 -7.18 -4.85
C LEU A 39 8.89 -7.82 -6.15
N SER A 40 8.95 -9.14 -6.23
CA SER A 40 9.31 -9.80 -7.48
C SER A 40 8.27 -9.58 -8.58
N LEU A 41 7.00 -9.51 -8.20
CA LEU A 41 5.89 -9.21 -9.11
C LEU A 41 5.71 -7.72 -9.37
N GLY A 42 6.14 -6.89 -8.42
CA GLY A 42 5.91 -5.46 -8.43
C GLY A 42 4.61 -5.10 -7.73
N ILE A 43 4.65 -4.04 -6.94
CA ILE A 43 3.52 -3.55 -6.17
C ILE A 43 3.27 -2.10 -6.54
N ALA A 44 2.02 -1.76 -6.76
CA ALA A 44 1.62 -0.38 -7.01
C ALA A 44 0.41 -0.01 -6.17
N SER A 45 0.45 1.18 -5.61
CA SER A 45 -0.71 1.89 -5.09
C SER A 45 -0.89 3.15 -5.92
N TYR A 46 -2.09 3.70 -5.91
CA TYR A 46 -2.41 4.86 -6.74
C TYR A 46 -3.08 5.94 -5.91
N ALA A 47 -3.00 7.17 -6.39
CA ALA A 47 -3.78 8.25 -5.83
C ALA A 47 -4.36 9.11 -6.96
N ILE A 48 -5.58 9.56 -6.76
CA ILE A 48 -6.23 10.56 -7.59
C ILE A 48 -6.34 11.82 -6.73
N VAL A 49 -5.76 12.93 -7.22
CA VAL A 49 -5.72 14.19 -6.47
C VAL A 49 -6.70 15.18 -7.08
N ASP A 50 -7.52 15.77 -6.23
CA ASP A 50 -8.42 16.87 -6.61
C ASP A 50 -8.29 17.97 -5.56
N GLY A 51 -7.48 19.00 -5.88
CA GLY A 51 -7.20 20.08 -4.96
C GLY A 51 -6.55 19.59 -3.65
N ALA A 52 -7.23 19.82 -2.54
CA ALA A 52 -6.76 19.41 -1.21
C ALA A 52 -7.22 18.00 -0.81
N GLU A 53 -7.91 17.30 -1.69
CA GLU A 53 -8.41 15.95 -1.43
C GLU A 53 -7.70 14.92 -2.31
N ALA A 54 -7.50 13.73 -1.79
CA ALA A 54 -7.01 12.59 -2.56
C ALA A 54 -7.77 11.33 -2.22
N LEU A 55 -8.01 10.51 -3.25
CA LEU A 55 -8.42 9.14 -3.10
C LEU A 55 -7.17 8.28 -3.24
N VAL A 56 -6.88 7.49 -2.22
CA VAL A 56 -5.72 6.59 -2.19
C VAL A 56 -6.22 5.17 -2.42
N TYR A 57 -5.75 4.53 -3.48
CA TYR A 57 -6.12 3.18 -3.85
C TYR A 57 -5.04 2.22 -3.38
N ASP A 58 -5.33 1.45 -2.34
CA ASP A 58 -4.43 0.57 -1.60
C ASP A 58 -3.33 1.32 -0.81
N THR A 59 -2.89 0.70 0.28
CA THR A 59 -1.93 1.31 1.21
C THR A 59 -0.54 0.70 1.15
N HIS A 60 -0.29 -0.11 0.12
CA HIS A 60 1.02 -0.69 -0.18
C HIS A 60 1.47 -1.78 0.81
N VAL A 61 2.74 -2.14 0.73
CA VAL A 61 3.32 -3.34 1.33
C VAL A 61 3.88 -3.14 2.74
N SER A 62 4.01 -1.89 3.19
CA SER A 62 4.57 -1.60 4.52
C SER A 62 4.11 -0.25 5.04
N LEU A 63 4.30 -0.04 6.34
CA LEU A 63 4.06 1.26 6.97
C LEU A 63 4.97 2.34 6.38
N ALA A 64 6.22 2.00 6.06
CA ALA A 64 7.17 2.94 5.47
C ALA A 64 6.71 3.41 4.09
N HIS A 65 6.22 2.50 3.25
CA HIS A 65 5.67 2.84 1.94
C HIS A 65 4.44 3.73 2.07
N ALA A 66 3.50 3.37 2.94
CA ALA A 66 2.30 4.17 3.16
C ALA A 66 2.61 5.55 3.71
N THR A 67 3.59 5.66 4.61
CA THR A 67 4.04 6.96 5.13
C THR A 67 4.61 7.82 4.01
N ALA A 68 5.44 7.26 3.13
CA ALA A 68 5.99 7.98 1.99
C ALA A 68 4.89 8.44 1.03
N ILE A 69 3.86 7.62 0.80
CA ILE A 69 2.70 7.99 -0.01
C ILE A 69 1.98 9.20 0.61
N ARG A 70 1.68 9.12 1.88
CA ARG A 70 0.98 10.20 2.59
C ARG A 70 1.78 11.49 2.60
N GLU A 71 3.07 11.41 2.86
CA GLU A 71 3.97 12.57 2.84
C GLU A 71 4.05 13.21 1.46
N ALA A 72 4.16 12.41 0.40
CA ALA A 72 4.20 12.92 -0.97
C ALA A 72 2.91 13.66 -1.34
N LEU A 73 1.76 13.13 -0.94
CA LEU A 73 0.46 13.76 -1.17
C LEU A 73 0.31 15.04 -0.34
N SER A 74 0.73 15.02 0.92
CA SER A 74 0.70 16.20 1.79
C SER A 74 1.58 17.32 1.22
N ALA A 75 2.73 16.98 0.66
CA ALA A 75 3.62 17.95 0.00
C ALA A 75 2.98 18.60 -1.22
N ARG A 76 2.00 17.94 -1.86
CA ARG A 76 1.21 18.51 -2.95
C ARG A 76 0.04 19.37 -2.47
N GLY A 77 -0.18 19.49 -1.17
CA GLY A 77 -1.27 20.27 -0.59
C GLY A 77 -2.50 19.44 -0.23
N VAL A 78 -2.42 18.10 -0.27
CA VAL A 78 -3.54 17.25 0.13
C VAL A 78 -3.65 17.23 1.65
N SER A 79 -4.84 17.53 2.16
CA SER A 79 -5.16 17.51 3.59
C SER A 79 -6.25 16.51 3.96
N LYS A 80 -7.02 16.04 2.97
CA LYS A 80 -8.08 15.05 3.19
C LYS A 80 -7.81 13.82 2.33
N PHE A 81 -7.76 12.66 2.99
CA PHE A 81 -7.51 11.37 2.35
C PHE A 81 -8.73 10.46 2.51
N THR A 82 -9.09 9.78 1.43
CA THR A 82 -10.05 8.68 1.46
C THR A 82 -9.34 7.48 0.85
N VAL A 83 -9.32 6.37 1.57
CA VAL A 83 -8.65 5.14 1.13
C VAL A 83 -9.70 4.18 0.58
N VAL A 84 -9.41 3.58 -0.58
CA VAL A 84 -10.21 2.50 -1.15
C VAL A 84 -9.31 1.28 -1.30
N LEU A 85 -9.72 0.15 -0.75
CA LEU A 85 -8.96 -1.09 -0.82
C LEU A 85 -9.47 -1.96 -1.97
N SER A 86 -8.54 -2.45 -2.79
CA SER A 86 -8.85 -3.35 -3.89
C SER A 86 -9.20 -4.75 -3.39
N HIS A 87 -8.43 -5.26 -2.44
CA HIS A 87 -8.61 -6.57 -1.82
C HIS A 87 -7.78 -6.63 -0.53
N TRP A 88 -7.78 -7.77 0.15
CA TRP A 88 -7.23 -7.88 1.51
C TRP A 88 -5.82 -8.46 1.62
N HIS A 89 -5.12 -8.68 0.51
CA HIS A 89 -3.74 -9.17 0.55
C HIS A 89 -2.80 -8.15 1.21
N LEU A 90 -1.80 -8.66 1.93
CA LEU A 90 -0.94 -7.80 2.75
C LEU A 90 -0.19 -6.73 1.96
N ASP A 91 0.21 -7.02 0.73
CA ASP A 91 0.90 -6.06 -0.13
C ASP A 91 0.01 -4.89 -0.60
N HIS A 92 -1.27 -4.91 -0.22
CA HIS A 92 -2.24 -3.87 -0.54
C HIS A 92 -2.84 -3.19 0.69
N ILE A 93 -2.70 -3.79 1.87
CA ILE A 93 -3.31 -3.30 3.11
C ILE A 93 -2.33 -3.04 4.25
N ALA A 94 -1.06 -3.40 4.09
CA ALA A 94 -0.09 -3.34 5.18
C ALA A 94 0.10 -1.93 5.75
N GLY A 95 -0.17 -0.91 4.96
CA GLY A 95 -0.07 0.48 5.38
C GLY A 95 -1.34 1.09 5.96
N ASN A 96 -2.40 0.31 6.18
CA ASN A 96 -3.70 0.86 6.62
C ASN A 96 -3.59 1.72 7.89
N GLU A 97 -2.71 1.37 8.82
CA GLU A 97 -2.55 2.12 10.07
C GLU A 97 -2.14 3.58 9.82
N VAL A 98 -1.37 3.84 8.78
CA VAL A 98 -0.95 5.21 8.43
C VAL A 98 -2.14 6.10 8.09
N PHE A 99 -3.25 5.49 7.67
CA PHE A 99 -4.49 6.17 7.31
C PHE A 99 -5.62 5.89 8.30
N SER A 100 -5.31 5.48 9.53
CA SER A 100 -6.31 5.11 10.55
C SER A 100 -7.21 6.27 10.97
N ASP A 101 -6.76 7.52 10.77
CA ASP A 101 -7.54 8.73 11.00
C ASP A 101 -8.42 9.12 9.81
N CYS A 102 -8.40 8.34 8.74
CA CYS A 102 -9.12 8.60 7.50
C CYS A 102 -10.21 7.56 7.28
N GLU A 103 -11.13 7.85 6.37
CA GLU A 103 -12.12 6.86 5.93
C GLU A 103 -11.42 5.82 5.05
N ILE A 104 -11.61 4.55 5.38
CA ILE A 104 -11.10 3.41 4.58
C ILE A 104 -12.32 2.62 4.10
N ILE A 105 -12.48 2.54 2.78
CA ILE A 105 -13.60 1.90 2.13
C ILE A 105 -13.14 0.59 1.51
N ALA A 106 -13.90 -0.48 1.74
CA ALA A 106 -13.68 -1.78 1.12
C ALA A 106 -15.04 -2.41 0.81
N CYS A 107 -15.06 -3.32 -0.17
CA CYS A 107 -16.29 -4.09 -0.40
C CYS A 107 -16.54 -5.02 0.78
N ALA A 108 -17.80 -5.46 0.94
CA ALA A 108 -18.22 -6.29 2.08
C ALA A 108 -17.38 -7.57 2.21
N LYS A 109 -17.01 -8.20 1.10
CA LYS A 109 -16.20 -9.41 1.11
C LYS A 109 -14.80 -9.14 1.65
N THR A 110 -14.14 -8.07 1.20
CA THR A 110 -12.83 -7.65 1.70
C THR A 110 -12.90 -7.31 3.19
N ALA A 111 -13.89 -6.52 3.60
CA ALA A 111 -14.10 -6.18 5.00
C ALA A 111 -14.28 -7.43 5.87
N GLY A 112 -15.02 -8.42 5.39
CA GLY A 112 -15.20 -9.70 6.07
C GLY A 112 -13.89 -10.47 6.23
N HIS A 113 -13.05 -10.53 5.21
CA HIS A 113 -11.73 -11.16 5.30
C HIS A 113 -10.82 -10.44 6.30
N LEU A 114 -10.78 -9.12 6.27
CA LEU A 114 -9.99 -8.34 7.22
C LEU A 114 -10.43 -8.59 8.65
N ALA A 115 -11.73 -8.64 8.92
CA ALA A 115 -12.27 -8.91 10.25
C ALA A 115 -11.86 -10.32 10.74
N ARG A 116 -11.92 -11.33 9.87
CA ARG A 116 -11.56 -12.72 10.23
C ARG A 116 -10.08 -12.90 10.47
N HIS A 117 -9.23 -12.19 9.74
CA HIS A 117 -7.77 -12.34 9.81
C HIS A 117 -7.08 -11.25 10.62
N ARG A 118 -7.85 -10.35 11.23
CA ARG A 118 -7.33 -9.17 11.92
C ARG A 118 -6.20 -9.48 12.89
N ASN A 119 -6.43 -10.44 13.78
CA ASN A 119 -5.44 -10.77 14.82
C ASN A 119 -4.15 -11.31 14.22
N ALA A 120 -4.25 -12.19 13.23
CA ALA A 120 -3.08 -12.77 12.57
C ALA A 120 -2.30 -11.70 11.79
N ILE A 121 -2.99 -10.79 11.12
CA ILE A 121 -2.38 -9.68 10.38
C ILE A 121 -1.65 -8.73 11.34
N GLU A 122 -2.31 -8.32 12.43
CA GLU A 122 -1.74 -7.39 13.42
C GLU A 122 -0.54 -7.98 14.16
N THR A 123 -0.52 -9.31 14.34
CA THR A 123 0.59 -9.99 15.01
C THR A 123 1.69 -10.45 14.06
N GLY A 124 1.51 -10.26 12.75
CA GLY A 124 2.50 -10.65 11.74
C GLY A 124 2.59 -12.16 11.50
N ILE A 125 1.58 -12.93 11.91
CA ILE A 125 1.54 -14.40 11.71
C ILE A 125 0.96 -14.74 10.34
N ASP A 126 0.01 -13.94 9.86
CA ASP A 126 -0.67 -14.16 8.58
C ASP A 126 0.09 -13.43 7.47
N ASP A 127 0.61 -14.17 6.51
CA ASP A 127 1.29 -13.62 5.34
C ASP A 127 0.35 -13.46 4.13
N GLY A 128 -0.93 -13.61 4.37
CA GLY A 128 -1.98 -13.48 3.37
C GLY A 128 -2.44 -14.83 2.82
N PRO A 129 -3.45 -14.82 1.95
CA PRO A 129 -3.94 -16.05 1.34
C PRO A 129 -2.91 -16.67 0.41
N PRO A 130 -2.95 -17.98 0.18
CA PRO A 130 -2.11 -18.60 -0.84
C PRO A 130 -2.43 -18.01 -2.21
N ALA A 131 -1.40 -17.89 -3.01
CA ALA A 131 -1.51 -17.34 -4.36
C ALA A 131 -2.45 -18.17 -5.25
#